data_0b1f8822da6a089b4b1ea3631cced71d
#
_entry.id   0b1f8822da6a089b4b1ea3631cced71d
#
_cell.length_a   1.000
_cell.length_b   1.000
_cell.length_c   1.000
_cell.angle_alpha   90.00
_cell.angle_beta   90.00
_cell.angle_gamma   90.00
#
_symmetry.space_group_name_H-M   'P 1'
#
loop_
_entity.id
_entity.type
_entity.pdbx_description
1 polymer ?
#
loop_
_entity_poly.entity_id
_entity_poly.type
_entity_poly.pdbx_seq_one_letter_code
_entity_poly.pdbx_strand_id
1 'polypeptide(L)'
;MADKKTNLENPFYVSMKKDLDSVGKGMCLAKWTQVTLQLQSGHNHSCHHPTTHKISETEIARNPSALHNTKYKKLRRKEMLQGARPAECDYCWNVEDNSDRFSDRVFKSAESWSFPYKEEIFESDWRADYNPKYVEVAFSNACNFK
;
A
#
# COMPACT_ATOMS: atom_id res chain seq x y z
N MET A 1 -22.68 -1.80 -4.48
CA MET A 1 -21.81 -0.92 -3.66
C MET A 1 -22.46 -0.77 -2.29
N ALA A 2 -21.78 -1.17 -1.23
CA ALA A 2 -22.21 -0.86 0.11
C ALA A 2 -22.23 0.68 0.28
N ASP A 3 -23.28 1.20 0.87
CA ASP A 3 -23.42 2.63 1.14
C ASP A 3 -22.22 3.09 1.98
N LYS A 4 -21.55 4.14 1.53
CA LYS A 4 -20.35 4.68 2.22
C LYS A 4 -20.63 5.10 3.67
N LYS A 5 -21.90 5.36 4.02
CA LYS A 5 -22.31 5.65 5.40
C LYS A 5 -22.29 4.43 6.31
N THR A 6 -22.65 3.25 5.79
CA THR A 6 -22.67 2.01 6.59
C THR A 6 -21.28 1.52 6.96
N ASN A 7 -20.23 1.91 6.19
CA ASN A 7 -18.86 1.52 6.48
C ASN A 7 -18.25 2.25 7.68
N LEU A 8 -18.70 3.48 7.98
CA LEU A 8 -18.18 4.27 9.11
C LEU A 8 -18.56 3.65 10.47
N GLU A 9 -19.62 2.86 10.51
CA GLU A 9 -20.11 2.18 11.71
C GLU A 9 -19.66 0.72 11.77
N ASN A 10 -19.01 0.21 10.72
CA ASN A 10 -18.54 -1.17 10.68
C ASN A 10 -17.41 -1.37 11.70
N PRO A 11 -17.61 -2.19 12.75
CA PRO A 11 -16.61 -2.36 13.80
C PRO A 11 -15.27 -2.85 13.30
N PHE A 12 -15.24 -3.59 12.21
CA PHE A 12 -14.01 -4.10 11.62
C PHE A 12 -13.16 -2.97 11.03
N TYR A 13 -13.75 -2.04 10.29
CA TYR A 13 -13.02 -0.88 9.75
C TYR A 13 -12.63 0.10 10.84
N VAL A 14 -13.50 0.31 11.83
CA VAL A 14 -13.20 1.16 13.00
C VAL A 14 -11.97 0.61 13.74
N SER A 15 -11.96 -0.69 14.00
CA SER A 15 -10.83 -1.38 14.66
C SER A 15 -9.56 -1.30 13.81
N MET A 16 -9.68 -1.55 12.51
CA MET A 16 -8.53 -1.47 11.59
C MET A 16 -7.90 -0.07 11.59
N LYS A 17 -8.73 0.97 11.47
CA LYS A 17 -8.24 2.35 11.51
C LYS A 17 -7.52 2.65 12.82
N LYS A 18 -8.09 2.22 13.95
CA LYS A 18 -7.47 2.39 15.27
C LYS A 18 -6.10 1.71 15.34
N ASP A 19 -5.99 0.50 14.84
CA ASP A 19 -4.73 -0.25 14.84
C ASP A 19 -3.68 0.42 13.96
N LEU A 20 -4.06 0.86 12.76
CA LEU A 20 -3.16 1.60 11.87
C LEU A 20 -2.70 2.91 12.50
N ASP A 21 -3.62 3.67 13.09
CA ASP A 21 -3.34 4.96 13.72
C ASP A 21 -2.44 4.80 14.96
N SER A 22 -2.43 3.63 15.59
CA SER A 22 -1.51 3.33 16.71
C SER A 22 -0.04 3.33 16.28
N VAL A 23 0.24 3.05 15.02
CA VAL A 23 1.58 3.18 14.41
C VAL A 23 1.76 4.59 13.88
N GLY A 24 0.79 5.09 13.11
CA GLY A 24 0.80 6.44 12.56
C GLY A 24 -0.35 6.65 11.58
N LYS A 25 -0.76 7.90 11.42
CA LYS A 25 -1.85 8.27 10.51
C LYS A 25 -1.54 8.07 9.02
N GLY A 26 -0.30 7.75 8.69
CA GLY A 26 0.11 7.36 7.35
C GLY A 26 0.25 5.86 7.15
N MET A 27 0.06 5.05 8.20
CA MET A 27 0.27 3.60 8.13
C MET A 27 -0.75 2.92 7.23
N CYS A 28 -0.25 2.07 6.33
CA CYS A 28 -1.06 1.29 5.38
C CYS A 28 -0.37 -0.05 5.09
N LEU A 29 -1.07 -1.15 5.32
CA LEU A 29 -0.53 -2.49 5.08
C LEU A 29 -0.27 -2.78 3.60
N ALA A 30 -0.98 -2.10 2.70
CA ALA A 30 -0.81 -2.29 1.26
C ALA A 30 0.62 -1.98 0.78
N LYS A 31 1.38 -1.15 1.52
CA LYS A 31 2.77 -0.86 1.19
C LYS A 31 3.68 -2.11 1.29
N TRP A 32 3.28 -3.10 2.05
CA TRP A 32 3.95 -4.40 2.17
C TRP A 32 3.26 -5.49 1.36
N THR A 33 1.94 -5.50 1.35
CA THR A 33 1.15 -6.65 0.88
C THR A 33 0.76 -6.55 -0.59
N GLN A 34 0.76 -5.36 -1.18
CA GLN A 34 0.29 -5.14 -2.55
C GLN A 34 1.39 -4.59 -3.47
N VAL A 35 1.41 -5.09 -4.70
CA VAL A 35 2.20 -4.52 -5.78
C VAL A 35 1.44 -4.57 -7.10
N THR A 36 1.52 -3.49 -7.86
CA THR A 36 1.14 -3.46 -9.27
C THR A 36 2.41 -3.26 -10.09
N LEU A 37 2.65 -4.16 -11.03
CA LEU A 37 3.80 -4.14 -11.93
C LEU A 37 3.37 -3.64 -13.30
N GLN A 38 4.01 -2.55 -13.76
CA GLN A 38 3.84 -2.00 -15.10
C GLN A 38 4.99 -2.50 -15.98
N LEU A 39 4.81 -3.67 -16.59
CA LEU A 39 5.93 -4.39 -17.25
C LEU A 39 6.50 -3.63 -18.44
N GLN A 40 5.66 -2.93 -19.20
CA GLN A 40 6.14 -2.22 -20.38
C GLN A 40 7.02 -1.01 -20.05
N SER A 41 6.87 -0.42 -18.89
CA SER A 41 7.65 0.75 -18.46
C SER A 41 8.68 0.44 -17.40
N GLY A 42 8.61 -0.76 -16.79
CA GLY A 42 9.48 -1.14 -15.68
C GLY A 42 9.20 -0.37 -14.39
N HIS A 43 7.96 0.02 -14.18
CA HIS A 43 7.52 0.73 -12.98
C HIS A 43 6.70 -0.17 -12.05
N ASN A 44 6.66 0.17 -10.77
CA ASN A 44 5.73 -0.42 -9.83
C ASN A 44 5.05 0.65 -8.95
N HIS A 45 3.99 0.25 -8.26
CA HIS A 45 3.35 0.99 -7.19
C HIS A 45 2.62 0.02 -6.25
N SER A 46 2.27 0.51 -5.05
CA SER A 46 1.62 -0.34 -4.03
C SER A 46 0.11 -0.43 -4.21
N CYS A 47 -0.54 0.69 -4.47
CA CYS A 47 -1.96 0.81 -4.75
C CYS A 47 -2.16 1.80 -5.90
N HIS A 48 -3.41 2.15 -6.23
CA HIS A 48 -3.70 2.99 -7.39
C HIS A 48 -3.37 4.47 -7.20
N HIS A 49 -3.17 4.93 -5.97
CA HIS A 49 -3.05 6.37 -5.68
C HIS A 49 -1.62 6.92 -5.82
N PRO A 50 -0.57 6.23 -5.33
CA PRO A 50 0.79 6.72 -5.53
C PRO A 50 1.19 6.72 -6.99
N THR A 51 1.96 7.74 -7.38
CA THR A 51 2.64 7.73 -8.66
C THR A 51 3.57 6.51 -8.77
N THR A 52 3.60 5.88 -9.93
CA THR A 52 4.52 4.77 -10.19
C THR A 52 5.97 5.26 -10.13
N HIS A 53 6.87 4.39 -9.67
CA HIS A 53 8.31 4.66 -9.72
C HIS A 53 9.04 3.59 -10.52
N LYS A 54 10.11 4.00 -11.16
CA LYS A 54 10.93 3.09 -11.97
C LYS A 54 11.70 2.12 -11.08
N ILE A 55 11.65 0.84 -11.44
CA ILE A 55 12.49 -0.17 -10.79
C ILE A 55 13.88 -0.09 -11.41
N SER A 56 14.89 0.11 -10.58
CA SER A 56 16.27 0.15 -11.04
C SER A 56 16.72 -1.22 -11.55
N GLU A 57 17.29 -1.27 -12.74
CA GLU A 57 17.87 -2.49 -13.30
C GLU A 57 19.00 -3.04 -12.41
N THR A 58 19.77 -2.15 -11.80
CA THR A 58 20.85 -2.51 -10.87
C THR A 58 20.29 -3.14 -9.60
N GLU A 59 19.18 -2.64 -9.06
CA GLU A 59 18.51 -3.25 -7.90
C GLU A 59 18.05 -4.66 -8.22
N ILE A 60 17.34 -4.84 -9.35
CA ILE A 60 16.83 -6.16 -9.77
C ILE A 60 17.96 -7.14 -9.99
N ALA A 61 19.06 -6.71 -10.62
CA ALA A 61 20.20 -7.57 -10.86
C ALA A 61 20.83 -8.08 -9.56
N ARG A 62 20.80 -7.28 -8.50
CA ARG A 62 21.32 -7.66 -7.17
C ARG A 62 20.30 -8.42 -6.33
N ASN A 63 19.03 -8.08 -6.46
CA ASN A 63 17.95 -8.65 -5.67
C ASN A 63 16.67 -8.71 -6.49
N PRO A 64 16.27 -9.88 -7.01
CA PRO A 64 15.04 -10.02 -7.80
C PRO A 64 13.77 -9.61 -7.04
N SER A 65 13.78 -9.64 -5.70
CA SER A 65 12.64 -9.19 -4.91
C SER A 65 12.39 -7.68 -5.01
N ALA A 66 13.31 -6.93 -5.62
CA ALA A 66 13.14 -5.52 -5.96
C ALA A 66 12.05 -5.25 -7.01
N LEU A 67 11.45 -6.28 -7.61
CA LEU A 67 10.19 -6.11 -8.34
C LEU A 67 9.10 -5.51 -7.45
N HIS A 68 9.07 -5.89 -6.19
CA HIS A 68 8.17 -5.36 -5.16
C HIS A 68 8.91 -4.50 -4.13
N ASN A 69 10.07 -4.96 -3.66
CA ASN A 69 10.83 -4.39 -2.56
C ASN A 69 11.92 -3.42 -3.04
N THR A 70 11.53 -2.40 -3.80
CA THR A 70 12.47 -1.36 -4.20
C THR A 70 12.97 -0.56 -3.00
N LYS A 71 14.17 0.00 -3.10
CA LYS A 71 14.69 0.94 -2.10
C LYS A 71 13.73 2.11 -1.87
N TYR A 72 13.10 2.62 -2.93
CA TYR A 72 12.09 3.66 -2.84
C TYR A 72 10.93 3.25 -1.95
N LYS A 73 10.34 2.06 -2.19
CA LYS A 73 9.21 1.55 -1.41
C LYS A 73 9.62 1.28 0.05
N LYS A 74 10.81 0.75 0.28
CA LYS A 74 11.35 0.54 1.64
C LYS A 74 11.47 1.85 2.42
N LEU A 75 11.89 2.94 1.78
CA LEU A 75 11.91 4.26 2.41
C LEU A 75 10.52 4.76 2.77
N ARG A 76 9.51 4.49 1.94
CA ARG A 76 8.11 4.80 2.27
C ARG A 76 7.59 3.96 3.44
N ARG A 77 7.98 2.69 3.52
CA ARG A 77 7.70 1.82 4.68
C ARG A 77 8.33 2.38 5.96
N LYS A 78 9.57 2.84 5.87
CA LYS A 78 10.26 3.51 6.98
C LYS A 78 9.46 4.69 7.51
N GLU A 79 9.03 5.58 6.63
CA GLU A 79 8.21 6.74 7.00
C GLU A 79 6.93 6.30 7.73
N MET A 80 6.22 5.30 7.20
CA MET A 80 5.00 4.77 7.82
C MET A 80 5.24 4.20 9.22
N LEU A 81 6.28 3.39 9.39
CA LEU A 81 6.62 2.78 10.69
C LEU A 81 7.11 3.81 11.70
N GLN A 82 7.62 4.94 11.26
CA GLN A 82 8.04 6.06 12.12
C GLN A 82 6.92 7.06 12.41
N GLY A 83 5.69 6.76 11.99
CA GLY A 83 4.52 7.59 12.23
C GLY A 83 4.33 8.74 11.25
N ALA A 84 5.16 8.83 10.20
CA ALA A 84 5.04 9.86 9.18
C ALA A 84 4.01 9.49 8.10
N ARG A 85 3.56 10.48 7.36
CA ARG A 85 2.67 10.35 6.20
C ARG A 85 3.51 10.48 4.92
N PRO A 86 3.76 9.40 4.17
CA PRO A 86 4.48 9.50 2.90
C PRO A 86 3.75 10.43 1.92
N ALA A 87 4.48 11.34 1.29
CA ALA A 87 3.88 12.34 0.39
C ALA A 87 3.11 11.69 -0.77
N GLU A 88 3.56 10.55 -1.27
CA GLU A 88 2.90 9.83 -2.36
C GLU A 88 1.52 9.25 -1.99
N CYS A 89 1.18 9.20 -0.70
CA CYS A 89 -0.09 8.67 -0.19
C CYS A 89 -1.08 9.79 0.18
N ASP A 90 -0.90 10.99 -0.32
CA ASP A 90 -1.69 12.18 0.04
C ASP A 90 -3.19 12.04 -0.24
N TYR A 91 -3.57 11.25 -1.22
CA TYR A 91 -4.98 10.94 -1.49
C TYR A 91 -5.70 10.45 -0.22
N CYS A 92 -5.13 9.50 0.48
CA CYS A 92 -5.74 8.92 1.68
C CYS A 92 -5.86 9.93 2.83
N TRP A 93 -4.79 10.65 3.13
CA TRP A 93 -4.86 11.63 4.22
C TRP A 93 -5.72 12.83 3.88
N ASN A 94 -5.77 13.25 2.62
CA ASN A 94 -6.68 14.31 2.20
C ASN A 94 -8.15 13.89 2.40
N VAL A 95 -8.50 12.64 2.13
CA VAL A 95 -9.83 12.11 2.42
C VAL A 95 -10.13 12.15 3.93
N GLU A 96 -9.18 11.71 4.75
CA GLU A 96 -9.36 11.63 6.21
C GLU A 96 -9.34 13.01 6.88
N ASP A 97 -8.50 13.94 6.41
CA ASP A 97 -8.38 15.28 6.98
C ASP A 97 -9.57 16.18 6.60
N ASN A 98 -10.24 15.92 5.50
CA ASN A 98 -11.34 16.75 4.98
C ASN A 98 -12.71 16.08 5.06
N SER A 99 -12.82 14.90 5.66
CA SER A 99 -14.10 14.19 5.82
C SER A 99 -14.03 13.19 6.97
N ASP A 100 -15.19 12.73 7.41
CA ASP A 100 -15.31 11.64 8.39
C ASP A 100 -15.25 10.24 7.73
N ARG A 101 -14.87 10.17 6.45
CA ARG A 101 -14.82 8.91 5.70
C ARG A 101 -13.54 8.15 5.97
N PHE A 102 -13.63 6.82 5.93
CA PHE A 102 -12.44 5.99 5.80
C PHE A 102 -11.80 6.19 4.42
N SER A 103 -10.48 6.22 4.39
CA SER A 103 -9.70 6.22 3.15
C SER A 103 -9.36 4.81 2.70
N ASP A 104 -8.79 4.70 1.50
CA ASP A 104 -8.37 3.41 0.96
C ASP A 104 -7.26 2.74 1.78
N ARG A 105 -6.45 3.49 2.55
CA ARG A 105 -5.49 2.85 3.46
C ARG A 105 -6.18 1.93 4.48
N VAL A 106 -7.37 2.29 4.95
CA VAL A 106 -8.17 1.47 5.86
C VAL A 106 -8.76 0.28 5.10
N PHE A 107 -9.40 0.53 3.96
CA PHE A 107 -10.02 -0.52 3.17
C PHE A 107 -9.02 -1.54 2.63
N LYS A 108 -7.90 -1.11 2.09
CA LYS A 108 -6.85 -2.00 1.59
C LYS A 108 -6.17 -2.79 2.70
N SER A 109 -5.96 -2.18 3.85
CA SER A 109 -5.42 -2.87 5.02
C SER A 109 -6.40 -3.89 5.60
N ALA A 110 -7.71 -3.68 5.42
CA ALA A 110 -8.77 -4.57 5.89
C ALA A 110 -9.06 -5.74 4.94
N GLU A 111 -8.44 -5.78 3.77
CA GLU A 111 -8.61 -6.88 2.82
C GLU A 111 -8.11 -8.20 3.39
N SER A 112 -8.73 -9.31 2.99
CA SER A 112 -8.40 -10.66 3.49
C SER A 112 -6.96 -11.09 3.21
N TRP A 113 -6.35 -10.52 2.18
CA TRP A 113 -4.95 -10.73 1.80
C TRP A 113 -3.99 -9.78 2.53
N SER A 114 -4.47 -8.90 3.38
CA SER A 114 -3.69 -7.86 4.04
C SER A 114 -3.76 -7.92 5.57
N PHE A 115 -4.97 -7.86 6.16
CA PHE A 115 -5.14 -7.73 7.61
C PHE A 115 -4.51 -8.88 8.43
N PRO A 116 -4.42 -10.14 7.95
CA PRO A 116 -3.81 -11.21 8.75
C PRO A 116 -2.33 -11.01 9.04
N TYR A 117 -1.67 -10.14 8.30
CA TYR A 117 -0.23 -9.85 8.40
C TYR A 117 0.09 -8.58 9.20
N LYS A 118 -0.91 -8.00 9.84
CA LYS A 118 -0.81 -6.70 10.54
C LYS A 118 0.30 -6.69 11.60
N GLU A 119 0.27 -7.62 12.52
CA GLU A 119 1.26 -7.68 13.61
C GLU A 119 2.67 -7.90 13.07
N GLU A 120 2.83 -8.82 12.15
CA GLU A 120 4.09 -9.10 11.46
C GLU A 120 4.67 -7.85 10.80
N ILE A 121 3.81 -7.08 10.11
CA ILE A 121 4.22 -5.84 9.44
C ILE A 121 4.57 -4.76 10.46
N PHE A 122 3.80 -4.59 11.52
CA PHE A 122 4.08 -3.58 12.54
C PHE A 122 5.41 -3.81 13.25
N GLU A 123 5.83 -5.06 13.40
CA GLU A 123 7.09 -5.47 14.03
C GLU A 123 8.25 -5.61 13.03
N SER A 124 7.99 -5.45 11.73
CA SER A 124 8.99 -5.67 10.69
C SER A 124 10.07 -4.60 10.65
N ASP A 125 11.28 -5.01 10.23
CA ASP A 125 12.30 -4.06 9.80
C ASP A 125 11.92 -3.55 8.40
N TRP A 126 11.83 -2.24 8.23
CA TRP A 126 11.50 -1.62 6.94
C TRP A 126 12.50 -1.97 5.82
N ARG A 127 13.72 -2.38 6.18
CA ARG A 127 14.77 -2.80 5.23
C ARG A 127 14.54 -4.20 4.68
N ALA A 128 13.78 -5.02 5.40
CA ALA A 128 13.55 -6.41 5.02
C ALA A 128 12.73 -6.51 3.73
N ASP A 129 13.04 -7.52 2.93
CA ASP A 129 12.17 -7.90 1.83
C ASP A 129 10.90 -8.52 2.38
N TYR A 130 9.78 -8.22 1.75
CA TYR A 130 8.47 -8.73 2.13
C TYR A 130 7.77 -9.29 0.88
N ASN A 131 7.29 -10.51 0.95
CA ASN A 131 6.60 -11.13 -0.17
C ASN A 131 5.19 -10.52 -0.32
N PRO A 132 4.83 -10.01 -1.51
CA PRO A 132 3.50 -9.47 -1.72
C PRO A 132 2.45 -10.58 -1.59
N LYS A 133 1.24 -10.19 -1.16
CA LYS A 133 0.09 -11.09 -1.03
C LYS A 133 -0.93 -10.85 -2.15
N TYR A 134 -0.89 -9.67 -2.74
CA TYR A 134 -1.69 -9.28 -3.89
C TYR A 134 -0.78 -8.70 -4.98
N VAL A 135 -0.81 -9.32 -6.15
CA VAL A 135 0.02 -8.89 -7.30
C VAL A 135 -0.91 -8.62 -8.49
N GLU A 136 -0.81 -7.43 -9.01
CA GLU A 136 -1.46 -7.02 -10.25
C GLU A 136 -0.39 -6.77 -11.30
N VAL A 137 -0.61 -7.25 -12.52
CA VAL A 137 0.37 -7.13 -13.60
C VAL A 137 -0.28 -6.50 -14.82
N ALA A 138 0.24 -5.34 -15.23
CA ALA A 138 -0.10 -4.70 -16.50
C ALA A 138 0.98 -5.04 -17.54
N PHE A 139 0.64 -5.90 -18.48
CA PHE A 139 1.59 -6.40 -19.49
C PHE A 139 1.83 -5.39 -20.61
N SER A 140 0.80 -4.64 -20.99
CA SER A 140 0.87 -3.65 -22.07
C SER A 140 -0.24 -2.60 -21.91
N ASN A 141 -0.16 -1.54 -22.73
CA ASN A 141 -1.26 -0.56 -22.86
C ASN A 141 -2.38 -1.04 -23.80
N ALA A 142 -2.23 -2.19 -24.44
CA ALA A 142 -3.26 -2.74 -25.30
C ALA A 142 -4.45 -3.20 -24.46
N CYS A 143 -5.65 -2.79 -24.84
CA CYS A 143 -6.89 -3.18 -24.20
C CYS A 143 -7.68 -4.09 -25.16
N ASN A 144 -8.16 -5.23 -24.67
CA ASN A 144 -8.98 -6.16 -25.43
C ASN A 144 -10.46 -5.76 -25.47
N PHE A 145 -10.84 -4.75 -24.68
CA PHE A 145 -12.20 -4.20 -24.71
C PHE A 145 -12.27 -3.07 -25.74
N LYS A 146 -13.15 -3.28 -26.74
CA LYS A 146 -13.52 -2.26 -27.73
C LYS A 146 -14.87 -1.68 -27.36
#